data_08048ad760dd7ee4868a75fc6cca7fe8
#
_entry.id   08048ad760dd7ee4868a75fc6cca7fe8
#
_cell.length_a   1.000
_cell.length_b   1.000
_cell.length_c   1.000
_cell.angle_alpha   90.00
_cell.angle_beta   90.00
_cell.angle_gamma   90.00
#
_symmetry.space_group_name_H-M   'P 1'
#
loop_
_entity.id
_entity.type
_entity.pdbx_description
1 polymer ?
#
loop_
_entity_poly.entity_id
_entity_poly.type
_entity_poly.pdbx_seq_one_letter_code
_entity_poly.pdbx_strand_id
1 'polypeptide(L)'
;NSQIGVPLSVWLLDQHTDVALFEAGISQTGEMQALRDIIQPTIGIITSIGQAHQENFRSIDEKCQEKLLLFHDAKTVVYNSDDNIVSRSMRKSGYNGQKIAWSKEDPKAALYINKVTTKEATTVVEYTFNSTVNATYHLPFIDEASVECSFACAATALHLGITPEQLDIRMSQLEPVAMRLEVKEGQKGCTIINDSYNSDVSSLDIALDFMSRRPD
;
A
#
# COMPACT_ATOMS: atom_id res chain seq x y z
N ASN A 1 -10.11 -8.04 -7.15
CA ASN A 1 -10.33 -6.63 -6.76
C ASN A 1 -11.57 -5.98 -7.40
N SER A 2 -12.36 -6.72 -8.19
CA SER A 2 -13.57 -6.23 -8.86
C SER A 2 -14.85 -6.53 -8.10
N GLN A 3 -15.97 -5.89 -8.52
CA GLN A 3 -17.30 -6.12 -7.96
C GLN A 3 -17.80 -7.58 -8.07
N ILE A 4 -17.19 -8.37 -8.95
CA ILE A 4 -17.46 -9.81 -9.11
C ILE A 4 -16.41 -10.65 -8.39
N GLY A 5 -15.13 -10.30 -8.54
CA GLY A 5 -14.02 -11.09 -8.00
C GLY A 5 -13.97 -11.09 -6.47
N VAL A 6 -14.26 -9.94 -5.83
CA VAL A 6 -14.25 -9.83 -4.36
C VAL A 6 -15.30 -10.75 -3.70
N PRO A 7 -16.59 -10.74 -4.10
CA PRO A 7 -17.58 -11.68 -3.56
C PRO A 7 -17.17 -13.15 -3.72
N LEU A 8 -16.65 -13.52 -4.88
CA LEU A 8 -16.16 -14.88 -5.11
C LEU A 8 -14.99 -15.25 -4.18
N SER A 9 -14.09 -14.30 -3.91
CA SER A 9 -12.99 -14.52 -2.96
C SER A 9 -13.49 -14.63 -1.51
N VAL A 10 -14.48 -13.82 -1.13
CA VAL A 10 -15.10 -13.92 0.21
C VAL A 10 -15.76 -15.28 0.40
N TRP A 11 -16.37 -15.85 -0.64
CA TRP A 11 -16.99 -17.18 -0.57
C TRP A 11 -16.00 -18.32 -0.30
N LEU A 12 -14.69 -18.11 -0.53
CA LEU A 12 -13.65 -19.09 -0.23
C LEU A 12 -13.26 -19.12 1.24
N LEU A 13 -13.73 -18.17 2.07
CA LEU A 13 -13.45 -18.15 3.50
C LEU A 13 -14.19 -19.30 4.20
N ASP A 14 -13.48 -19.91 5.13
CA ASP A 14 -14.03 -20.97 5.98
C ASP A 14 -13.62 -20.78 7.45
N GLN A 15 -14.01 -21.72 8.30
CA GLN A 15 -13.72 -21.71 9.73
C GLN A 15 -12.23 -21.85 10.10
N HIS A 16 -11.35 -22.13 9.13
CA HIS A 16 -9.90 -22.28 9.30
C HIS A 16 -9.14 -21.03 8.82
N THR A 17 -9.86 -20.03 8.33
CA THR A 17 -9.27 -18.79 7.84
C THR A 17 -9.04 -17.83 9.00
N ASP A 18 -7.78 -17.66 9.44
CA ASP A 18 -7.41 -16.71 10.50
C ASP A 18 -7.35 -15.28 10.00
N VAL A 19 -6.84 -15.06 8.78
CA VAL A 19 -6.67 -13.73 8.15
C VAL A 19 -7.03 -13.81 6.68
N ALA A 20 -7.78 -12.81 6.21
CA ALA A 20 -8.10 -12.65 4.80
C ALA A 20 -7.71 -11.24 4.33
N LEU A 21 -7.03 -11.16 3.20
CA LEU A 21 -6.63 -9.90 2.56
C LEU A 21 -7.40 -9.74 1.25
N PHE A 22 -8.15 -8.64 1.14
CA PHE A 22 -8.92 -8.31 -0.06
C PHE A 22 -8.41 -7.00 -0.66
N GLU A 23 -8.04 -7.03 -1.92
CA GLU A 23 -7.89 -5.81 -2.70
C GLU A 23 -9.27 -5.38 -3.22
N ALA A 24 -9.69 -4.16 -2.91
CA ALA A 24 -10.96 -3.61 -3.35
C ALA A 24 -10.73 -2.39 -4.24
N GLY A 25 -11.03 -2.52 -5.51
CA GLY A 25 -11.00 -1.44 -6.51
C GLY A 25 -12.38 -0.89 -6.78
N ILE A 26 -12.44 0.36 -7.25
CA ILE A 26 -13.65 0.99 -7.77
C ILE A 26 -13.43 1.59 -9.14
N SER A 27 -14.48 1.61 -9.94
CA SER A 27 -14.55 2.33 -11.20
C SER A 27 -15.57 3.46 -11.19
N GLN A 28 -16.55 3.44 -10.27
CA GLN A 28 -17.59 4.46 -10.14
C GLN A 28 -18.10 4.58 -8.69
N THR A 29 -18.89 5.63 -8.43
CA THR A 29 -19.51 5.86 -7.11
C THR A 29 -20.54 4.76 -6.77
N GLY A 30 -20.65 4.43 -5.46
CA GLY A 30 -21.56 3.42 -4.92
C GLY A 30 -20.98 2.00 -4.84
N GLU A 31 -19.89 1.71 -5.53
CA GLU A 31 -19.30 0.37 -5.55
C GLU A 31 -18.65 0.00 -4.22
N MET A 32 -18.00 0.95 -3.51
CA MET A 32 -17.34 0.66 -2.25
C MET A 32 -18.31 0.30 -1.12
N GLN A 33 -19.50 0.89 -1.11
CA GLN A 33 -20.49 0.50 -0.13
C GLN A 33 -20.93 -0.95 -0.33
N ALA A 34 -21.17 -1.37 -1.57
CA ALA A 34 -21.52 -2.76 -1.87
C ALA A 34 -20.39 -3.73 -1.45
N LEU A 35 -19.13 -3.39 -1.70
CA LEU A 35 -17.99 -4.19 -1.27
C LEU A 35 -17.84 -4.21 0.26
N ARG A 36 -18.09 -3.09 0.95
CA ARG A 36 -18.10 -3.04 2.41
C ARG A 36 -19.08 -4.03 3.01
N ASP A 37 -20.31 -4.04 2.48
CA ASP A 37 -21.38 -4.91 2.99
C ASP A 37 -21.06 -6.41 2.79
N ILE A 38 -20.22 -6.74 1.78
CA ILE A 38 -19.76 -8.09 1.50
C ILE A 38 -18.52 -8.45 2.33
N ILE A 39 -17.49 -7.61 2.33
CA ILE A 39 -16.19 -7.90 2.99
C ILE A 39 -16.29 -7.73 4.50
N GLN A 40 -17.00 -6.70 4.97
CA GLN A 40 -17.07 -6.29 6.38
C GLN A 40 -15.68 -6.20 7.02
N PRO A 41 -14.78 -5.35 6.49
CA PRO A 41 -13.38 -5.35 6.90
C PRO A 41 -13.20 -4.92 8.35
N THR A 42 -12.34 -5.61 9.08
CA THR A 42 -11.94 -5.22 10.45
C THR A 42 -10.79 -4.23 10.45
N ILE A 43 -9.91 -4.31 9.45
CA ILE A 43 -8.80 -3.39 9.23
C ILE A 43 -8.87 -2.90 7.79
N GLY A 44 -8.83 -1.59 7.61
CA GLY A 44 -8.68 -0.95 6.32
C GLY A 44 -7.25 -0.47 6.10
N ILE A 45 -6.75 -0.63 4.87
CA ILE A 45 -5.46 -0.09 4.46
C ILE A 45 -5.70 0.77 3.22
N ILE A 46 -5.44 2.07 3.32
CA ILE A 46 -5.45 2.95 2.16
C ILE A 46 -4.02 3.31 1.79
N THR A 47 -3.61 2.90 0.59
CA THR A 47 -2.25 3.10 0.09
C THR A 47 -2.10 4.49 -0.52
N SER A 48 -2.59 4.66 -1.73
CA SER A 48 -2.54 5.93 -2.46
C SER A 48 -3.81 6.12 -3.30
N ILE A 49 -4.07 7.36 -3.70
CA ILE A 49 -5.18 7.71 -4.59
C ILE A 49 -4.61 8.15 -5.93
N GLY A 50 -4.50 7.20 -6.85
CA GLY A 50 -4.02 7.45 -8.21
C GLY A 50 -5.09 7.98 -9.17
N GLN A 51 -4.69 8.25 -10.42
CA GLN A 51 -5.54 8.82 -11.48
C GLN A 51 -6.46 7.78 -12.15
N ALA A 52 -6.23 6.48 -11.96
CA ALA A 52 -7.03 5.44 -12.60
C ALA A 52 -8.54 5.65 -12.37
N HIS A 53 -9.36 5.59 -13.43
CA HIS A 53 -10.82 5.85 -13.41
C HIS A 53 -11.22 7.23 -12.89
N GLN A 54 -10.32 8.24 -12.92
CA GLN A 54 -10.63 9.59 -12.43
C GLN A 54 -11.76 10.26 -13.22
N GLU A 55 -11.94 9.91 -14.49
CA GLU A 55 -13.00 10.39 -15.37
C GLU A 55 -14.42 10.09 -14.85
N ASN A 56 -14.58 9.10 -13.98
CA ASN A 56 -15.87 8.69 -13.39
C ASN A 56 -16.18 9.40 -12.06
N PHE A 57 -15.30 10.29 -11.61
CA PHE A 57 -15.42 11.04 -10.36
C PHE A 57 -15.28 12.54 -10.62
N ARG A 58 -16.07 13.36 -9.94
CA ARG A 58 -16.01 14.83 -10.06
C ARG A 58 -14.69 15.42 -9.59
N SER A 59 -14.03 14.75 -8.64
CA SER A 59 -12.76 15.16 -8.09
C SER A 59 -12.01 13.98 -7.45
N ILE A 60 -10.71 14.16 -7.23
CA ILE A 60 -9.90 13.19 -6.49
C ILE A 60 -10.35 13.05 -5.03
N ASP A 61 -10.88 14.14 -4.43
CA ASP A 61 -11.45 14.10 -3.08
C ASP A 61 -12.70 13.22 -3.03
N GLU A 62 -13.60 13.34 -4.00
CA GLU A 62 -14.81 12.48 -4.09
C GLU A 62 -14.39 11.01 -4.20
N LYS A 63 -13.45 10.71 -5.07
CA LYS A 63 -12.91 9.36 -5.23
C LYS A 63 -12.30 8.82 -3.95
N CYS A 64 -11.54 9.65 -3.22
CA CYS A 64 -10.98 9.27 -1.92
C CYS A 64 -12.08 9.01 -0.89
N GLN A 65 -13.10 9.89 -0.82
CA GLN A 65 -14.25 9.68 0.08
C GLN A 65 -14.99 8.40 -0.24
N GLU A 66 -15.22 8.11 -1.52
CA GLU A 66 -15.85 6.86 -1.96
C GLU A 66 -15.05 5.63 -1.50
N LYS A 67 -13.72 5.63 -1.70
CA LYS A 67 -12.85 4.55 -1.23
C LYS A 67 -12.91 4.37 0.29
N LEU A 68 -13.01 5.45 1.05
CA LEU A 68 -13.12 5.41 2.52
C LEU A 68 -14.44 4.80 3.02
N LEU A 69 -15.51 4.75 2.20
CA LEU A 69 -16.76 4.08 2.57
C LEU A 69 -16.54 2.59 2.87
N LEU A 70 -15.55 1.95 2.24
CA LEU A 70 -15.18 0.56 2.54
C LEU A 70 -14.84 0.37 4.02
N PHE A 71 -14.25 1.37 4.66
CA PHE A 71 -13.71 1.28 6.01
C PHE A 71 -14.59 1.94 7.07
N HIS A 72 -15.81 2.37 6.70
CA HIS A 72 -16.71 3.08 7.60
C HIS A 72 -16.90 2.37 8.95
N ASP A 73 -17.07 1.06 8.93
CA ASP A 73 -17.32 0.23 10.11
C ASP A 73 -16.08 -0.57 10.56
N ALA A 74 -14.92 -0.36 9.92
CA ALA A 74 -13.69 -1.02 10.30
C ALA A 74 -13.22 -0.56 11.69
N LYS A 75 -12.61 -1.46 12.45
CA LYS A 75 -12.04 -1.13 13.77
C LYS A 75 -10.81 -0.23 13.65
N THR A 76 -10.01 -0.45 12.62
CA THR A 76 -8.73 0.24 12.41
C THR A 76 -8.59 0.63 10.94
N VAL A 77 -8.02 1.82 10.68
CA VAL A 77 -7.60 2.24 9.33
C VAL A 77 -6.14 2.66 9.36
N VAL A 78 -5.34 2.06 8.48
CA VAL A 78 -3.93 2.40 8.22
C VAL A 78 -3.86 3.30 6.99
N TYR A 79 -3.13 4.41 7.10
CA TYR A 79 -3.04 5.38 6.00
C TYR A 79 -1.77 6.24 6.06
N ASN A 80 -1.43 6.85 4.92
CA ASN A 80 -0.40 7.88 4.83
C ASN A 80 -0.95 9.24 5.30
N SER A 81 -0.40 9.80 6.39
CA SER A 81 -0.80 11.13 6.86
C SER A 81 -0.13 12.29 6.11
N ASP A 82 0.96 12.04 5.38
CA ASP A 82 1.63 13.03 4.55
C ASP A 82 0.86 13.27 3.23
N ASP A 83 0.04 12.30 2.79
CA ASP A 83 -0.85 12.49 1.66
C ASP A 83 -2.00 13.44 2.05
N ASN A 84 -1.95 14.65 1.51
CA ASN A 84 -2.93 15.71 1.79
C ASN A 84 -4.37 15.31 1.42
N ILE A 85 -4.57 14.52 0.37
CA ILE A 85 -5.90 14.08 -0.09
C ILE A 85 -6.46 13.07 0.89
N VAL A 86 -5.68 12.03 1.20
CA VAL A 86 -6.05 10.98 2.15
C VAL A 86 -6.29 11.57 3.53
N SER A 87 -5.34 12.37 4.04
CA SER A 87 -5.40 12.98 5.36
C SER A 87 -6.62 13.91 5.53
N ARG A 88 -6.92 14.76 4.51
CA ARG A 88 -8.10 15.60 4.49
C ARG A 88 -9.39 14.78 4.42
N SER A 89 -9.41 13.76 3.61
CA SER A 89 -10.56 12.87 3.43
C SER A 89 -10.84 12.06 4.69
N MET A 90 -9.81 11.57 5.38
CA MET A 90 -9.94 10.91 6.68
C MET A 90 -10.54 11.82 7.76
N ARG A 91 -10.17 13.11 7.77
CA ARG A 91 -10.79 14.08 8.70
C ARG A 91 -12.28 14.33 8.38
N LYS A 92 -12.65 14.35 7.11
CA LYS A 92 -14.03 14.61 6.63
C LYS A 92 -14.94 13.39 6.71
N SER A 93 -14.39 12.17 6.69
CA SER A 93 -15.17 10.92 6.60
C SER A 93 -16.04 10.64 7.84
N GLY A 94 -15.78 11.32 8.97
CA GLY A 94 -16.44 11.00 10.24
C GLY A 94 -16.01 9.65 10.85
N TYR A 95 -14.97 9.01 10.33
CA TYR A 95 -14.48 7.74 10.84
C TYR A 95 -14.02 7.86 12.29
N ASN A 96 -14.60 7.05 13.18
CA ASN A 96 -14.40 7.08 14.62
C ASN A 96 -13.56 5.90 15.17
N GLY A 97 -13.14 4.96 14.31
CA GLY A 97 -12.27 3.86 14.69
C GLY A 97 -10.81 4.29 14.94
N GLN A 98 -9.97 3.33 15.24
CA GLN A 98 -8.54 3.57 15.45
C GLN A 98 -7.85 3.98 14.13
N LYS A 99 -7.02 5.01 14.19
CA LYS A 99 -6.25 5.52 13.06
C LYS A 99 -4.77 5.21 13.29
N ILE A 100 -4.19 4.43 12.39
CA ILE A 100 -2.76 4.11 12.37
C ILE A 100 -2.14 4.90 11.21
N ALA A 101 -1.68 6.09 11.50
CA ALA A 101 -0.98 6.91 10.51
C ALA A 101 0.48 6.47 10.39
N TRP A 102 0.99 6.38 9.16
CA TRP A 102 2.42 6.41 8.91
C TRP A 102 2.82 7.72 8.24
N SER A 103 4.04 8.20 8.50
CA SER A 103 4.54 9.48 8.03
C SER A 103 6.06 9.49 7.91
N LYS A 104 6.55 10.22 6.92
CA LYS A 104 7.97 10.65 6.79
C LYS A 104 8.21 12.02 7.42
N GLU A 105 7.13 12.80 7.70
CA GLU A 105 7.19 14.20 8.12
C GLU A 105 6.78 14.40 9.59
N ASP A 106 5.77 13.68 10.08
CA ASP A 106 5.25 13.83 11.44
C ASP A 106 5.80 12.78 12.41
N PRO A 107 6.72 13.14 13.33
CA PRO A 107 7.28 12.21 14.31
C PRO A 107 6.26 11.71 15.35
N LYS A 108 5.04 12.25 15.37
CA LYS A 108 3.94 11.78 16.22
C LYS A 108 3.08 10.71 15.56
N ALA A 109 3.31 10.41 14.29
CA ALA A 109 2.62 9.32 13.61
C ALA A 109 2.85 8.00 14.34
N ALA A 110 1.88 7.07 14.24
CA ALA A 110 2.01 5.75 14.85
C ALA A 110 3.24 4.99 14.31
N LEU A 111 3.50 5.11 13.00
CA LEU A 111 4.75 4.69 12.38
C LEU A 111 5.44 5.91 11.76
N TYR A 112 6.49 6.38 12.38
CA TYR A 112 7.33 7.45 11.83
C TYR A 112 8.54 6.86 11.11
N ILE A 113 8.72 7.23 9.85
CA ILE A 113 9.86 6.81 9.03
C ILE A 113 11.00 7.81 9.23
N ASN A 114 11.97 7.41 10.04
CA ASN A 114 13.10 8.25 10.40
C ASN A 114 14.03 8.49 9.22
N LYS A 115 14.31 7.41 8.45
CA LYS A 115 15.23 7.47 7.33
C LYS A 115 15.02 6.30 6.37
N VAL A 116 15.19 6.56 5.09
CA VAL A 116 15.25 5.56 4.04
C VAL A 116 16.62 5.66 3.36
N THR A 117 17.33 4.54 3.26
CA THR A 117 18.66 4.48 2.63
C THR A 117 18.67 3.36 1.60
N THR A 118 18.75 3.71 0.33
CA THR A 118 18.85 2.76 -0.78
C THR A 118 20.31 2.60 -1.19
N LYS A 119 20.78 1.36 -1.30
CA LYS A 119 22.12 0.99 -1.77
C LYS A 119 22.00 -0.21 -2.71
N GLU A 120 22.62 -0.08 -3.89
CA GLU A 120 22.65 -1.15 -4.90
C GLU A 120 21.24 -1.73 -5.19
N ALA A 121 20.93 -2.89 -4.63
CA ALA A 121 19.69 -3.61 -4.85
C ALA A 121 18.80 -3.70 -3.60
N THR A 122 19.13 -2.99 -2.53
CA THR A 122 18.41 -3.08 -1.25
C THR A 122 18.09 -1.69 -0.67
N THR A 123 17.03 -1.62 0.10
CA THR A 123 16.65 -0.41 0.86
C THR A 123 16.56 -0.76 2.34
N VAL A 124 17.13 0.09 3.18
CA VAL A 124 17.03 0.03 4.63
C VAL A 124 16.09 1.13 5.09
N VAL A 125 15.09 0.77 5.87
CA VAL A 125 14.13 1.69 6.48
C VAL A 125 14.33 1.73 7.98
N GLU A 126 14.71 2.89 8.50
CA GLU A 126 14.79 3.18 9.93
C GLU A 126 13.45 3.80 10.37
N TYR A 127 12.84 3.30 11.42
CA TYR A 127 11.52 3.78 11.86
C TYR A 127 11.38 3.83 13.38
N THR A 128 10.38 4.61 13.81
CA THR A 128 9.89 4.65 15.20
C THR A 128 8.42 4.26 15.21
N PHE A 129 8.04 3.26 16.00
CA PHE A 129 6.65 2.84 16.16
C PHE A 129 6.12 3.21 17.54
N ASN A 130 4.93 3.84 17.60
CA ASN A 130 4.26 4.32 18.82
C ASN A 130 5.19 5.15 19.73
N SER A 131 6.09 5.93 19.15
CA SER A 131 7.06 6.80 19.83
C SER A 131 8.04 6.08 20.78
N THR A 132 8.07 4.77 20.81
CA THR A 132 8.86 4.00 21.80
C THR A 132 9.75 2.94 21.17
N VAL A 133 9.31 2.29 20.08
CA VAL A 133 10.06 1.23 19.43
C VAL A 133 10.84 1.80 18.26
N ASN A 134 12.18 1.88 18.40
CA ASN A 134 13.08 2.26 17.31
C ASN A 134 13.69 0.99 16.71
N ALA A 135 13.54 0.80 15.40
CA ALA A 135 14.04 -0.38 14.72
C ALA A 135 14.29 -0.10 13.23
N THR A 136 14.76 -1.13 12.54
CA THR A 136 15.02 -1.10 11.10
C THR A 136 14.44 -2.33 10.45
N TYR A 137 14.13 -2.23 9.15
CA TYR A 137 13.91 -3.39 8.30
C TYR A 137 14.56 -3.20 6.93
N HIS A 138 14.82 -4.31 6.25
CA HIS A 138 15.47 -4.37 4.95
C HIS A 138 14.47 -4.79 3.87
N LEU A 139 14.60 -4.19 2.68
CA LEU A 139 13.78 -4.51 1.52
C LEU A 139 14.65 -4.89 0.33
N PRO A 140 14.29 -5.90 -0.44
CA PRO A 140 14.93 -6.23 -1.72
C PRO A 140 14.37 -5.38 -2.87
N PHE A 141 13.95 -4.14 -2.60
CA PHE A 141 13.39 -3.17 -3.55
C PHE A 141 14.12 -1.85 -3.43
N ILE A 142 14.24 -1.15 -4.56
CA ILE A 142 14.86 0.17 -4.64
C ILE A 142 13.92 1.24 -5.22
N ASP A 143 12.79 0.82 -5.81
CA ASP A 143 11.80 1.74 -6.35
C ASP A 143 10.95 2.37 -5.24
N GLU A 144 10.62 3.63 -5.41
CA GLU A 144 9.91 4.43 -4.41
C GLU A 144 8.53 3.86 -4.09
N ALA A 145 7.80 3.35 -5.09
CA ALA A 145 6.45 2.83 -4.91
C ALA A 145 6.41 1.58 -4.03
N SER A 146 7.32 0.62 -4.26
CA SER A 146 7.46 -0.57 -3.43
C SER A 146 7.90 -0.22 -2.01
N VAL A 147 8.84 0.73 -1.87
CA VAL A 147 9.28 1.22 -0.56
C VAL A 147 8.14 1.87 0.20
N GLU A 148 7.34 2.75 -0.43
CA GLU A 148 6.18 3.38 0.24
C GLU A 148 5.09 2.37 0.60
N CYS A 149 4.81 1.39 -0.26
CA CYS A 149 3.88 0.30 0.08
C CYS A 149 4.33 -0.46 1.33
N SER A 150 5.64 -0.63 1.54
CA SER A 150 6.18 -1.30 2.71
C SER A 150 5.85 -0.58 4.03
N PHE A 151 5.69 0.74 4.02
CA PHE A 151 5.32 1.51 5.24
C PHE A 151 3.92 1.15 5.72
N ALA A 152 2.95 1.01 4.82
CA ALA A 152 1.60 0.56 5.16
C ALA A 152 1.60 -0.90 5.66
N CYS A 153 2.42 -1.77 5.03
CA CYS A 153 2.61 -3.14 5.48
C CYS A 153 3.23 -3.19 6.89
N ALA A 154 4.30 -2.43 7.14
CA ALA A 154 4.97 -2.37 8.43
C ALA A 154 4.03 -1.84 9.53
N ALA A 155 3.31 -0.74 9.27
CA ALA A 155 2.34 -0.18 10.21
C ALA A 155 1.26 -1.19 10.58
N THR A 156 0.76 -1.94 9.59
CA THR A 156 -0.27 -2.98 9.79
C THR A 156 0.29 -4.16 10.58
N ALA A 157 1.46 -4.67 10.21
CA ALA A 157 2.08 -5.83 10.84
C ALA A 157 2.41 -5.56 12.32
N LEU A 158 3.03 -4.40 12.60
CA LEU A 158 3.36 -3.98 13.96
C LEU A 158 2.10 -3.76 14.80
N HIS A 159 1.03 -3.20 14.21
CA HIS A 159 -0.27 -3.06 14.88
C HIS A 159 -0.88 -4.43 15.24
N LEU A 160 -0.69 -5.43 14.41
CA LEU A 160 -1.12 -6.81 14.65
C LEU A 160 -0.22 -7.59 15.63
N GLY A 161 0.84 -6.97 16.16
CA GLY A 161 1.72 -7.56 17.16
C GLY A 161 2.92 -8.33 16.60
N ILE A 162 3.21 -8.20 15.31
CA ILE A 162 4.48 -8.70 14.72
C ILE A 162 5.63 -7.92 15.36
N THR A 163 6.67 -8.63 15.82
CA THR A 163 7.83 -7.95 16.42
C THR A 163 8.72 -7.31 15.37
N PRO A 164 9.53 -6.29 15.74
CA PRO A 164 10.48 -5.68 14.81
C PRO A 164 11.41 -6.68 14.12
N GLU A 165 11.88 -7.69 14.83
CA GLU A 165 12.76 -8.73 14.31
C GLU A 165 12.03 -9.62 13.29
N GLN A 166 10.80 -9.99 13.58
CA GLN A 166 9.96 -10.75 12.65
C GLN A 166 9.63 -9.92 11.41
N LEU A 167 9.36 -8.62 11.59
CA LEU A 167 9.10 -7.70 10.48
C LEU A 167 10.31 -7.65 9.54
N ASP A 168 11.51 -7.44 10.06
CA ASP A 168 12.74 -7.38 9.27
C ASP A 168 12.96 -8.67 8.47
N ILE A 169 12.85 -9.83 9.13
CA ILE A 169 12.99 -11.14 8.47
C ILE A 169 11.98 -11.29 7.31
N ARG A 170 10.73 -10.90 7.50
CA ARG A 170 9.69 -11.07 6.48
C ARG A 170 9.82 -10.05 5.35
N MET A 171 10.15 -8.80 5.67
CA MET A 171 10.36 -7.75 4.67
C MET A 171 11.55 -8.05 3.75
N SER A 172 12.64 -8.60 4.29
CA SER A 172 13.83 -8.98 3.51
C SER A 172 13.59 -10.19 2.58
N GLN A 173 12.55 -10.97 2.81
CA GLN A 173 12.17 -12.13 2.01
C GLN A 173 11.12 -11.83 0.93
N LEU A 174 10.69 -10.57 0.79
CA LEU A 174 9.74 -10.19 -0.25
C LEU A 174 10.36 -10.39 -1.63
N GLU A 175 9.51 -10.78 -2.58
CA GLU A 175 9.91 -10.96 -3.98
C GLU A 175 9.18 -9.96 -4.88
N PRO A 176 9.80 -9.52 -5.98
CA PRO A 176 9.14 -8.68 -6.97
C PRO A 176 7.87 -9.35 -7.52
N VAL A 177 6.81 -8.58 -7.66
CA VAL A 177 5.58 -9.07 -8.30
C VAL A 177 5.79 -9.11 -9.82
N ALA A 178 5.45 -10.21 -10.46
CA ALA A 178 5.53 -10.35 -11.90
C ALA A 178 4.81 -9.19 -12.63
N MET A 179 5.39 -8.71 -13.71
CA MET A 179 4.88 -7.58 -14.52
C MET A 179 4.76 -6.23 -13.76
N ARG A 180 5.43 -6.08 -12.61
CA ARG A 180 5.53 -4.84 -11.83
C ARG A 180 7.00 -4.48 -11.66
N LEU A 181 7.56 -3.65 -12.55
CA LEU A 181 9.00 -3.33 -12.62
C LEU A 181 9.90 -4.58 -12.56
N GLU A 182 9.39 -5.69 -13.07
CA GLU A 182 10.07 -6.99 -13.05
C GLU A 182 11.30 -6.95 -13.96
N VAL A 183 12.47 -7.25 -13.41
CA VAL A 183 13.72 -7.24 -14.16
C VAL A 183 14.08 -8.65 -14.58
N LYS A 184 14.35 -8.84 -15.87
CA LYS A 184 14.78 -10.11 -16.46
C LYS A 184 16.04 -9.91 -17.28
N GLU A 185 16.92 -10.89 -17.25
CA GLU A 185 18.02 -10.97 -18.20
C GLU A 185 17.50 -11.42 -19.57
N GLY A 186 17.78 -10.63 -20.56
CA GLY A 186 17.47 -10.93 -21.96
C GLY A 186 18.65 -11.60 -22.68
N GLN A 187 18.45 -11.88 -23.97
CA GLN A 187 19.54 -12.41 -24.82
C GLN A 187 20.58 -11.33 -25.10
N LYS A 188 21.83 -11.75 -25.31
CA LYS A 188 22.99 -10.88 -25.67
C LYS A 188 23.30 -9.80 -24.62
N GLY A 189 23.03 -10.07 -23.34
CA GLY A 189 23.34 -9.16 -22.25
C GLY A 189 22.37 -7.95 -22.13
N CYS A 190 21.20 -7.98 -22.78
CA CYS A 190 20.22 -6.94 -22.56
C CYS A 190 19.43 -7.19 -21.29
N THR A 191 19.04 -6.11 -20.60
CA THR A 191 18.11 -6.14 -19.49
C THR A 191 16.71 -5.82 -19.96
N ILE A 192 15.72 -6.61 -19.54
CA ILE A 192 14.29 -6.38 -19.82
C ILE A 192 13.63 -5.93 -18.53
N ILE A 193 12.99 -4.75 -18.55
CA ILE A 193 12.14 -4.26 -17.46
C ILE A 193 10.69 -4.46 -17.91
N ASN A 194 9.96 -5.31 -17.19
CA ASN A 194 8.57 -5.64 -17.50
C ASN A 194 7.64 -4.98 -16.47
N ASP A 195 6.91 -3.94 -16.89
CA ASP A 195 5.89 -3.23 -16.10
C ASP A 195 4.54 -3.23 -16.85
N SER A 196 4.16 -4.38 -17.38
CA SER A 196 3.02 -4.51 -18.30
C SER A 196 1.69 -4.87 -17.64
N TYR A 197 1.63 -4.95 -16.30
CA TYR A 197 0.38 -5.29 -15.61
C TYR A 197 -0.70 -4.21 -15.77
N ASN A 198 -0.35 -2.95 -15.57
CA ASN A 198 -1.13 -1.77 -15.93
C ASN A 198 -0.19 -0.77 -16.58
N SER A 199 -0.67 -0.07 -17.59
CA SER A 199 0.13 0.95 -18.28
C SER A 199 -0.65 2.25 -18.37
N ASP A 200 -0.12 3.29 -17.72
CA ASP A 200 -0.54 4.66 -17.86
C ASP A 200 0.72 5.57 -17.92
N VAL A 201 0.52 6.87 -18.11
CA VAL A 201 1.65 7.82 -18.22
C VAL A 201 2.49 7.83 -16.95
N SER A 202 1.87 7.74 -15.77
CA SER A 202 2.58 7.76 -14.49
C SER A 202 3.42 6.49 -14.29
N SER A 203 2.88 5.32 -14.66
CA SER A 203 3.64 4.06 -14.58
C SER A 203 4.82 4.04 -15.55
N LEU A 204 4.67 4.63 -16.75
CA LEU A 204 5.78 4.78 -17.68
C LEU A 204 6.89 5.66 -17.11
N ASP A 205 6.55 6.80 -16.51
CA ASP A 205 7.53 7.69 -15.87
C ASP A 205 8.29 6.97 -14.74
N ILE A 206 7.60 6.18 -13.92
CA ILE A 206 8.21 5.37 -12.87
C ILE A 206 9.16 4.33 -13.46
N ALA A 207 8.77 3.64 -14.53
CA ALA A 207 9.61 2.65 -15.19
C ALA A 207 10.87 3.25 -15.82
N LEU A 208 10.76 4.44 -16.42
CA LEU A 208 11.90 5.17 -16.98
C LEU A 208 12.86 5.67 -15.89
N ASP A 209 12.32 6.18 -14.77
CA ASP A 209 13.14 6.60 -13.63
C ASP A 209 13.85 5.38 -13.00
N PHE A 210 13.16 4.26 -12.83
CA PHE A 210 13.74 3.00 -12.37
C PHE A 210 14.89 2.54 -13.29
N MET A 211 14.69 2.61 -14.60
CA MET A 211 15.72 2.28 -15.59
C MET A 211 16.95 3.19 -15.45
N SER A 212 16.74 4.50 -15.25
CA SER A 212 17.82 5.49 -15.15
C SER A 212 18.72 5.33 -13.90
N ARG A 213 18.19 4.71 -12.86
CA ARG A 213 18.92 4.48 -11.59
C ARG A 213 19.71 3.19 -11.56
N ARG A 214 19.60 2.35 -12.58
CA ARG A 214 20.35 1.09 -12.66
C ARG A 214 21.74 1.34 -13.21
N PRO A 215 22.78 0.70 -12.64
CA PRO A 215 24.10 0.68 -13.26
C PRO A 215 24.02 -0.08 -14.61
N ASP A 216 24.78 0.39 -15.58
CA ASP A 216 24.97 -0.22 -16.90
C ASP A 216 25.54 -1.66 -16.80
#